data_71438a53477ae51f8195d507ee7b5e99
#
_entry.id   71438a53477ae51f8195d507ee7b5e99
#
_cell.length_a   1.000
_cell.length_b   1.000
_cell.length_c   1.000
_cell.angle_alpha   90.00
_cell.angle_beta   90.00
_cell.angle_gamma   90.00
#
_symmetry.space_group_name_H-M   'P 1'
#
loop_
_entity.id
_entity.type
_entity.pdbx_description
1 polymer ?
#
loop_
_entity_poly.entity_id
_entity_poly.type
_entity_poly.pdbx_seq_one_letter_code
_entity_poly.pdbx_strand_id
1 'polypeptide(L)' 'SGEYEGIKVPRKAIRFQDGKGVYVKLGERISFKKIDVIYEGGDYVLSSLNAGDGYLSLYDDIVVEGVDANGN' A
#
# COMPACT_ATOMS: atom_id res chain seq x y z
N SER A 1 -20.82 -13.73 9.19
CA SER A 1 -19.71 -12.87 9.56
C SER A 1 -18.50 -13.19 8.69
N GLY A 2 -17.97 -12.19 8.02
CA GLY A 2 -16.81 -12.37 7.20
C GLY A 2 -15.53 -12.07 7.97
N GLU A 3 -14.53 -12.87 7.72
CA GLU A 3 -13.18 -12.56 8.14
C GLU A 3 -12.41 -12.16 6.90
N TYR A 4 -11.61 -11.10 7.02
CA TYR A 4 -10.81 -10.60 5.92
C TYR A 4 -9.34 -10.71 6.29
N GLU A 5 -8.56 -11.26 5.38
CA GLU A 5 -7.13 -11.29 5.51
C GLU A 5 -6.52 -10.42 4.43
N GLY A 6 -5.60 -9.58 4.82
CA GLY A 6 -4.97 -8.68 3.89
C GLY A 6 -3.85 -7.91 4.56
N ILE A 7 -3.20 -7.07 3.77
CA ILE A 7 -2.14 -6.20 4.25
C ILE A 7 -2.80 -4.91 4.72
N LYS A 8 -2.61 -4.56 5.98
CA LYS A 8 -3.19 -3.35 6.54
C LYS A 8 -2.41 -2.14 6.04
N VAL A 9 -3.13 -1.21 5.43
CA VAL A 9 -2.55 0.01 4.86
C VAL A 9 -3.24 1.21 5.49
N PRO A 10 -2.50 2.05 6.23
CA PRO A 10 -3.09 3.28 6.76
C PRO A 10 -3.58 4.16 5.62
N ARG A 11 -4.79 4.72 5.73
CA ARG A 11 -5.31 5.59 4.67
C ARG A 11 -4.38 6.75 4.37
N LYS A 12 -3.70 7.27 5.38
CA LYS A 12 -2.77 8.40 5.19
C LYS A 12 -1.55 8.05 4.36
N ALA A 13 -1.27 6.76 4.15
CA ALA A 13 -0.17 6.32 3.30
C ALA A 13 -0.57 6.19 1.83
N ILE A 14 -1.87 6.19 1.54
CA ILE A 14 -2.35 5.97 0.19
C ILE A 14 -2.03 7.17 -0.71
N ARG A 15 -1.52 6.87 -1.90
CA ARG A 15 -1.20 7.85 -2.93
C ARG A 15 -1.81 7.43 -4.24
N PHE A 16 -1.99 8.41 -5.12
CA PHE A 16 -2.56 8.18 -6.44
C PHE A 16 -1.51 8.62 -7.45
N GLN A 17 -0.92 7.68 -8.13
CA GLN A 17 0.09 7.94 -9.16
C GLN A 17 -0.33 7.28 -10.47
N ASP A 18 -0.38 5.96 -10.49
CA ASP A 18 -0.95 5.20 -11.59
C ASP A 18 -1.93 4.23 -10.94
N GLY A 19 -3.07 4.79 -10.55
CA GLY A 19 -4.00 4.11 -9.69
C GLY A 19 -3.65 4.32 -8.22
N LYS A 20 -4.41 3.66 -7.36
CA LYS A 20 -4.24 3.76 -5.92
C LYS A 20 -3.10 2.87 -5.46
N GLY A 21 -2.22 3.41 -4.66
CA GLY A 21 -1.07 2.65 -4.17
C GLY A 21 -0.40 3.30 -2.98
N VAL A 22 0.79 2.81 -2.69
CA VAL A 22 1.61 3.29 -1.58
C VAL A 22 3.08 3.30 -2.02
N TYR A 23 3.88 4.08 -1.32
CA TYR A 23 5.32 3.99 -1.49
C TYR A 23 5.88 2.99 -0.49
N VAL A 24 6.79 2.15 -0.95
CA VAL A 24 7.48 1.17 -0.11
C VAL A 24 8.98 1.42 -0.17
N LYS A 25 9.64 1.17 0.93
CA LYS A 25 11.10 1.28 1.00
C LYS A 25 11.71 -0.07 0.64
N LEU A 26 12.54 -0.08 -0.38
CA LEU A 26 13.26 -1.24 -0.85
C LEU A 26 14.77 -0.95 -0.75
N GLY A 27 15.36 -1.29 0.39
CA GLY A 27 16.74 -0.94 0.67
C GLY A 27 16.89 0.57 0.72
N GLU A 28 17.72 1.13 -0.18
CA GLU A 28 17.95 2.57 -0.27
C GLU A 28 16.96 3.28 -1.19
N ARG A 29 16.07 2.55 -1.84
CA ARG A 29 15.13 3.10 -2.81
C ARG A 29 13.73 3.14 -2.26
N ILE A 30 12.93 4.03 -2.82
CA ILE A 30 11.49 4.12 -2.57
C ILE A 30 10.80 3.82 -3.90
N SER A 31 9.84 2.92 -3.88
CA SER A 31 9.13 2.47 -5.06
C SER A 31 7.63 2.54 -4.83
N PHE A 32 6.89 2.95 -5.86
CA PHE A 32 5.45 2.95 -5.81
C PHE A 32 4.92 1.55 -6.11
N LYS A 33 4.02 1.07 -5.26
CA LYS A 33 3.33 -0.20 -5.50
C LYS A 33 1.83 0.01 -5.41
N LYS A 34 1.11 -0.61 -6.32
CA LYS A 34 -0.35 -0.56 -6.31
C LYS A 34 -0.90 -1.36 -5.15
N ILE A 35 -2.09 -1.00 -4.71
CA ILE A 35 -2.83 -1.80 -3.73
C ILE A 35 -4.13 -2.30 -4.36
N ASP A 36 -4.56 -3.45 -3.92
CA ASP A 36 -5.83 -4.04 -4.32
C ASP A 36 -6.71 -4.09 -3.07
N VAL A 37 -7.58 -3.08 -2.93
CA VAL A 37 -8.39 -2.92 -1.73
C VAL A 37 -9.48 -3.97 -1.68
N ILE A 38 -9.45 -4.80 -0.65
CA ILE A 38 -10.45 -5.84 -0.43
C ILE A 38 -11.36 -5.53 0.76
N TYR A 39 -10.99 -4.55 1.58
CA TYR A 39 -11.79 -4.14 2.72
C TYR A 39 -11.43 -2.70 3.08
N GLU A 40 -12.42 -1.93 3.47
CA GLU A 40 -12.22 -0.55 3.90
C GLU A 40 -12.64 -0.38 5.35
N GLY A 41 -11.69 -0.09 6.21
CA GLY A 41 -11.94 0.29 7.59
C GLY A 41 -12.06 1.80 7.73
N GLY A 42 -12.06 2.31 8.96
CA GLY A 42 -12.16 3.73 9.22
C GLY A 42 -10.93 4.49 8.77
N ASP A 43 -9.77 4.14 9.33
CA ASP A 43 -8.52 4.83 9.05
C ASP A 43 -7.50 3.96 8.31
N TYR A 44 -7.95 2.84 7.77
CA TYR A 44 -7.10 1.90 7.04
C TYR A 44 -7.91 1.21 5.95
N VAL A 45 -7.17 0.55 5.05
CA VAL A 45 -7.74 -0.41 4.12
C VAL A 45 -6.95 -1.70 4.23
N LEU A 46 -7.52 -2.80 3.75
CA LEU A 46 -6.78 -4.04 3.57
C LEU A 46 -6.53 -4.23 2.10
N SER A 47 -5.27 -4.49 1.74
CA SER A 47 -4.86 -4.83 0.39
C SER A 47 -4.69 -6.34 0.27
N SER A 48 -5.03 -6.87 -0.87
CA SER A 48 -4.94 -8.30 -1.13
C SER A 48 -3.52 -8.83 -0.92
N LEU A 49 -3.43 -10.04 -0.36
CA LEU A 49 -2.14 -10.72 -0.16
C LEU A 49 -1.58 -11.26 -1.48
N ASN A 50 -2.39 -11.43 -2.50
CA ASN A 50 -2.03 -12.14 -3.72
C ASN A 50 -2.36 -11.36 -4.99
N ALA A 51 -2.17 -10.04 -4.95
CA ALA A 51 -2.53 -9.21 -6.10
C ALA A 51 -1.56 -9.34 -7.28
N GLY A 52 -0.32 -9.78 -7.03
CA GLY A 52 0.65 -10.04 -8.09
C GLY A 52 1.76 -9.00 -8.17
N ASP A 53 2.51 -9.07 -9.27
CA ASP A 53 3.66 -8.20 -9.49
C ASP A 53 3.23 -6.74 -9.56
N GLY A 54 4.04 -5.87 -8.98
CA GLY A 54 3.75 -4.45 -8.96
C GLY A 54 2.80 -4.02 -7.86
N TYR A 55 2.26 -4.98 -7.13
CA TYR A 55 1.38 -4.72 -6.00
C TYR A 55 2.10 -4.88 -4.67
N LEU A 56 1.56 -4.23 -3.66
CA LEU A 56 2.03 -4.35 -2.28
C LEU A 56 2.02 -5.81 -1.86
N SER A 57 3.12 -6.25 -1.27
CA SER A 57 3.30 -7.61 -0.75
C SER A 57 3.38 -7.58 0.76
N LEU A 58 3.09 -8.72 1.37
CA LEU A 58 3.21 -8.87 2.82
C LEU A 58 4.64 -8.56 3.24
N TYR A 59 4.78 -7.84 4.33
CA TYR A 59 6.07 -7.40 4.91
C TYR A 59 6.78 -6.29 4.14
N ASP A 60 6.17 -5.73 3.10
CA ASP A 60 6.70 -4.51 2.50
C ASP A 60 6.69 -3.37 3.52
N ASP A 61 7.72 -2.55 3.47
CA ASP A 61 7.90 -1.43 4.38
C ASP A 61 7.22 -0.19 3.81
N ILE A 62 6.02 0.11 4.27
CA ILE A 62 5.22 1.21 3.76
C ILE A 62 5.72 2.53 4.31
N VAL A 63 5.95 3.49 3.41
CA VAL A 63 6.32 4.85 3.76
C VAL A 63 5.03 5.66 3.96
N VAL A 64 4.82 6.16 5.16
CA VAL A 64 3.59 6.85 5.52
C VAL A 64 3.67 8.34 5.23
N GLU A 65 4.82 8.95 5.47
CA GLU A 65 5.00 10.40 5.37
C GLU A 65 6.30 10.74 4.66
N GLY A 66 6.40 12.00 4.18
CA GLY A 66 7.64 12.52 3.63
C GLY A 66 7.92 12.12 2.20
N VAL A 67 6.91 11.62 1.48
CA VAL A 67 7.07 11.22 0.10
C VAL A 67 6.21 12.12 -0.79
N ASP A 68 6.84 12.80 -1.73
CA ASP A 68 6.14 13.64 -2.71
C ASP A 68 5.76 12.81 -3.95
N ALA A 69 5.27 13.51 -4.99
CA ALA A 69 4.83 12.86 -6.22
C ALA A 69 5.97 12.15 -6.97
N ASN A 70 7.22 12.44 -6.62
CA ASN A 70 8.40 11.82 -7.24
C ASN A 70 8.99 10.70 -6.37
N GLY A 71 8.35 10.36 -5.26
CA GLY A 71 8.85 9.35 -4.36
C GLY A 71 9.94 9.83 -3.40
N ASN A 72 9.98 11.13 -3.15
CA ASN A 72 11.01 11.72 -2.28
C ASN A 72 10.42 12.33 -1.03
#